data_de003e71092714be603f35eb416a1f83
#
_entry.id   de003e71092714be603f35eb416a1f83
#
_cell.length_a   1.000
_cell.length_b   1.000
_cell.length_c   1.000
_cell.angle_alpha   90.00
_cell.angle_beta   90.00
_cell.angle_gamma   90.00
#
_symmetry.space_group_name_H-M   'P 1'
#
loop_
_entity.id
_entity.type
_entity.pdbx_description
1 polymer ?
#
loop_
_entity_poly.entity_id
_entity_poly.type
_entity_poly.pdbx_seq_one_letter_code
_entity_poly.pdbx_strand_id
1 'polypeptide(L)'
;MSAPAPALAAPAAARAVEEAAGAARPIGLEEVTACAELLTRFDRSYLVPADTFVRVMARLTDRHRPGGPFRALTIDDHRAFGYHSVYYDTPALRSFHDHRQGRRLRFKIRERVYQESGERQFEIKLKGRRGDTVKHRRPLTGADAPLDDPCRAFLAATLREAYGIEAPEALTPSLSTDYRRATFVADGERVTCDAGLLCTDLRTGRTVRCDDGLVLVETKSAGHLTETDLLLNDHGVRPAVFTKYCGAYAALRPALPANRWRRAAHRAFPDGAGHP
;
A
#
# COMPACT_ATOMS: atom_id res chain seq x y z
N MET A 1 17.34 -30.85 -27.81
CA MET A 1 17.32 -30.39 -26.41
C MET A 1 17.38 -28.88 -26.44
N SER A 2 16.22 -28.21 -26.23
CA SER A 2 16.17 -26.74 -26.24
C SER A 2 16.67 -26.22 -24.88
N ALA A 3 17.65 -25.33 -24.88
CA ALA A 3 18.13 -24.70 -23.64
C ALA A 3 16.96 -23.93 -22.97
N PRO A 4 16.84 -23.96 -21.64
CA PRO A 4 15.83 -23.16 -20.95
C PRO A 4 16.09 -21.67 -21.25
N ALA A 5 15.03 -20.92 -21.55
CA ALA A 5 15.11 -19.49 -21.73
C ALA A 5 15.71 -18.86 -20.44
N PRO A 6 16.60 -17.86 -20.58
CA PRO A 6 17.18 -17.20 -19.41
C PRO A 6 16.04 -16.60 -18.55
N ALA A 7 16.06 -16.93 -17.26
CA ALA A 7 15.12 -16.34 -16.31
C ALA A 7 15.27 -14.81 -16.40
N LEU A 8 14.16 -14.12 -16.71
CA LEU A 8 14.12 -12.66 -16.71
C LEU A 8 14.61 -12.16 -15.34
N ALA A 9 15.63 -11.30 -15.35
CA ALA A 9 16.16 -10.72 -14.12
C ALA A 9 15.02 -10.00 -13.37
N ALA A 10 14.94 -10.20 -12.06
CA ALA A 10 13.92 -9.53 -11.24
C ALA A 10 14.01 -8.00 -11.41
N PRO A 11 12.88 -7.27 -11.42
CA PRO A 11 12.85 -5.82 -11.53
C PRO A 11 13.76 -5.13 -10.52
N ALA A 12 14.40 -4.02 -10.91
CA ALA A 12 15.39 -3.32 -10.07
C ALA A 12 14.83 -2.94 -8.69
N ALA A 13 13.60 -2.44 -8.64
CA ALA A 13 12.92 -2.10 -7.38
C ALA A 13 12.66 -3.34 -6.51
N ALA A 14 12.30 -4.48 -7.08
CA ALA A 14 12.05 -5.70 -6.32
C ALA A 14 13.35 -6.21 -5.68
N ARG A 15 14.45 -6.28 -6.45
CA ARG A 15 15.77 -6.64 -5.92
C ARG A 15 16.21 -5.70 -4.81
N ALA A 16 16.10 -4.38 -5.01
CA ALA A 16 16.48 -3.39 -4.02
C ALA A 16 15.71 -3.56 -2.70
N VAL A 17 14.42 -3.85 -2.76
CA VAL A 17 13.58 -4.09 -1.57
C VAL A 17 13.98 -5.39 -0.86
N GLU A 18 14.23 -6.46 -1.60
CA GLU A 18 14.63 -7.76 -1.04
C GLU A 18 16.02 -7.69 -0.43
N GLU A 19 16.99 -7.07 -1.09
CA GLU A 19 18.36 -6.89 -0.59
C GLU A 19 18.38 -6.01 0.67
N ALA A 20 17.67 -4.89 0.68
CA ALA A 20 17.57 -4.02 1.86
C ALA A 20 16.94 -4.76 3.06
N ALA A 21 15.90 -5.54 2.83
CA ALA A 21 15.26 -6.34 3.87
C ALA A 21 16.17 -7.45 4.37
N GLY A 22 16.89 -8.12 3.47
CA GLY A 22 17.87 -9.15 3.79
C GLY A 22 19.04 -8.66 4.65
N ALA A 23 19.52 -7.45 4.38
CA ALA A 23 20.63 -6.82 5.11
C ALA A 23 20.23 -6.26 6.48
N ALA A 24 18.96 -5.90 6.68
CA ALA A 24 18.49 -5.33 7.94
C ALA A 24 18.39 -6.40 9.05
N ARG A 25 18.52 -5.98 10.31
CA ARG A 25 18.26 -6.86 11.46
C ARG A 25 16.79 -7.30 11.47
N PRO A 26 16.49 -8.55 11.84
CA PRO A 26 15.11 -9.01 11.92
C PRO A 26 14.34 -8.38 13.10
N ILE A 27 13.02 -8.28 12.95
CA ILE A 27 12.07 -7.98 14.00
C ILE A 27 10.82 -8.84 13.82
N GLY A 28 10.32 -9.46 14.89
CA GLY A 28 9.11 -10.26 14.87
C GLY A 28 7.82 -9.42 14.77
N LEU A 29 6.72 -10.04 14.37
CA LEU A 29 5.43 -9.36 14.21
C LEU A 29 4.90 -8.77 15.53
N GLU A 30 5.08 -9.47 16.64
CA GLU A 30 4.67 -8.99 17.96
C GLU A 30 5.43 -7.72 18.37
N GLU A 31 6.76 -7.70 18.17
CA GLU A 31 7.58 -6.52 18.43
C GLU A 31 7.20 -5.34 17.51
N VAL A 32 6.90 -5.59 16.22
CA VAL A 32 6.41 -4.55 15.29
C VAL A 32 5.13 -3.92 15.82
N THR A 33 4.23 -4.74 16.38
CA THR A 33 3.00 -4.25 16.97
C THR A 33 3.27 -3.42 18.22
N ALA A 34 4.17 -3.88 19.10
CA ALA A 34 4.54 -3.16 20.31
C ALA A 34 5.24 -1.82 20.05
N CYS A 35 6.20 -1.78 19.08
CA CYS A 35 6.99 -0.58 18.79
C CYS A 35 6.27 0.44 17.89
N ALA A 36 5.38 -0.01 16.99
CA ALA A 36 4.80 0.84 15.97
C ALA A 36 3.41 0.35 15.53
N GLU A 37 2.51 0.09 16.48
CA GLU A 37 1.12 -0.31 16.19
C GLU A 37 0.42 0.74 15.33
N LEU A 38 0.58 2.04 15.65
CA LEU A 38 0.13 3.19 14.87
C LEU A 38 -1.30 3.00 14.34
N LEU A 39 -2.25 2.65 15.22
CA LEU A 39 -3.67 2.49 14.87
C LEU A 39 -4.24 3.77 14.30
N THR A 40 -3.89 4.91 14.90
CA THR A 40 -4.18 6.26 14.41
C THR A 40 -2.86 6.89 13.94
N ARG A 41 -2.76 7.19 12.64
CA ARG A 41 -1.49 7.63 12.06
C ARG A 41 -1.66 8.54 10.85
N PHE A 42 -0.56 9.22 10.53
CA PHE A 42 -0.40 9.92 9.26
C PHE A 42 0.48 9.08 8.34
N ASP A 43 -0.02 8.87 7.13
CA ASP A 43 0.68 8.15 6.08
C ASP A 43 1.18 9.17 5.03
N ARG A 44 2.48 9.10 4.66
CA ARG A 44 3.04 9.83 3.51
C ARG A 44 3.55 8.81 2.50
N SER A 45 3.27 9.07 1.22
CA SER A 45 3.66 8.16 0.13
C SER A 45 4.70 8.81 -0.76
N TYR A 46 5.66 8.02 -1.23
CA TYR A 46 6.75 8.44 -2.09
C TYR A 46 6.92 7.44 -3.24
N LEU A 47 7.24 7.93 -4.43
CA LEU A 47 7.72 7.13 -5.55
C LEU A 47 9.24 7.31 -5.60
N VAL A 48 9.99 6.31 -5.19
CA VAL A 48 11.43 6.39 -4.94
C VAL A 48 12.18 5.60 -6.00
N PRO A 49 13.12 6.20 -6.77
CA PRO A 49 14.01 5.44 -7.65
C PRO A 49 14.78 4.39 -6.85
N ALA A 50 14.97 3.20 -7.42
CA ALA A 50 15.58 2.06 -6.75
C ALA A 50 16.99 2.36 -6.20
N ASP A 51 17.80 3.12 -6.94
CA ASP A 51 19.14 3.55 -6.52
C ASP A 51 19.10 4.49 -5.29
N THR A 52 18.14 5.42 -5.28
CA THR A 52 17.92 6.34 -4.14
C THR A 52 17.39 5.55 -2.94
N PHE A 53 16.48 4.60 -3.18
CA PHE A 53 15.98 3.71 -2.14
C PHE A 53 17.11 2.94 -1.45
N VAL A 54 18.02 2.36 -2.21
CA VAL A 54 19.20 1.66 -1.66
C VAL A 54 20.02 2.57 -0.74
N ARG A 55 20.32 3.80 -1.17
CA ARG A 55 21.08 4.77 -0.36
C ARG A 55 20.37 5.15 0.93
N VAL A 56 19.07 5.41 0.85
CA VAL A 56 18.25 5.75 2.04
C VAL A 56 18.19 4.57 3.01
N MET A 57 17.92 3.36 2.52
CA MET A 57 17.84 2.19 3.36
C MET A 57 19.17 1.81 4.01
N ALA A 58 20.30 1.98 3.32
CA ALA A 58 21.63 1.78 3.90
C ALA A 58 21.86 2.69 5.13
N ARG A 59 21.39 3.94 5.08
CA ARG A 59 21.47 4.86 6.22
C ARG A 59 20.54 4.45 7.36
N LEU A 60 19.30 4.09 7.05
CA LEU A 60 18.29 3.73 8.05
C LEU A 60 18.61 2.41 8.78
N THR A 61 19.21 1.45 8.09
CA THR A 61 19.55 0.13 8.64
C THR A 61 20.97 0.04 9.20
N ASP A 62 21.75 1.14 9.15
CA ASP A 62 23.09 1.18 9.72
C ASP A 62 23.03 0.92 11.23
N ARG A 63 23.82 -0.06 11.69
CA ARG A 63 23.93 -0.46 13.12
C ARG A 63 24.44 0.64 14.03
N HIS A 64 25.12 1.64 13.48
CA HIS A 64 25.68 2.78 14.23
C HIS A 64 24.77 4.01 14.21
N ARG A 65 23.58 3.89 13.60
CA ARG A 65 22.62 4.98 13.54
C ARG A 65 22.20 5.40 14.98
N PRO A 66 22.19 6.72 15.29
CA PRO A 66 21.61 7.23 16.53
C PRO A 66 20.13 6.80 16.65
N GLY A 67 19.70 6.31 17.81
CA GLY A 67 18.35 5.76 18.00
C GLY A 67 18.19 4.30 17.52
N GLY A 68 19.30 3.66 17.11
CA GLY A 68 19.31 2.27 16.64
C GLY A 68 18.83 2.08 15.18
N PRO A 69 19.19 0.97 14.54
CA PRO A 69 18.86 0.69 13.15
C PRO A 69 17.38 0.38 12.97
N PHE A 70 16.83 0.73 11.79
CA PHE A 70 15.57 0.14 11.36
C PHE A 70 15.73 -1.37 11.17
N ARG A 71 14.76 -2.12 11.66
CA ARG A 71 14.72 -3.58 11.59
C ARG A 71 13.64 -4.03 10.60
N ALA A 72 13.89 -5.10 9.85
CA ALA A 72 12.96 -5.65 8.87
C ALA A 72 12.03 -6.68 9.51
N LEU A 73 10.71 -6.53 9.31
CA LEU A 73 9.74 -7.55 9.70
C LEU A 73 10.15 -8.89 9.10
N THR A 74 10.26 -9.89 9.96
CA THR A 74 10.65 -11.26 9.61
C THR A 74 9.59 -12.21 10.17
N ILE A 75 9.05 -13.07 9.32
CA ILE A 75 8.10 -14.14 9.65
C ILE A 75 8.56 -15.38 8.88
N ASP A 76 8.82 -16.48 9.57
CA ASP A 76 9.28 -17.74 8.98
C ASP A 76 10.43 -17.52 7.97
N ASP A 77 11.46 -16.76 8.37
CA ASP A 77 12.63 -16.35 7.58
C ASP A 77 12.34 -15.46 6.35
N HIS A 78 11.09 -15.16 6.05
CA HIS A 78 10.71 -14.21 5.00
C HIS A 78 10.75 -12.76 5.52
N ARG A 79 11.25 -11.85 4.69
CA ARG A 79 11.33 -10.40 4.98
C ARG A 79 10.67 -9.54 3.92
N ALA A 80 10.29 -10.13 2.81
CA ALA A 80 9.46 -9.52 1.77
C ALA A 80 8.29 -10.45 1.47
N PHE A 81 7.08 -9.92 1.51
CA PHE A 81 5.84 -10.68 1.47
C PHE A 81 5.00 -10.29 0.28
N GLY A 82 4.33 -11.25 -0.34
CA GLY A 82 3.37 -11.06 -1.40
C GLY A 82 2.02 -10.60 -0.86
N TYR A 83 1.47 -9.57 -1.46
CA TYR A 83 0.16 -9.02 -1.12
C TYR A 83 -0.74 -9.05 -2.34
N HIS A 84 -1.87 -9.70 -2.21
CA HIS A 84 -3.00 -9.56 -3.14
C HIS A 84 -4.13 -8.79 -2.43
N SER A 85 -4.76 -7.84 -3.10
CA SER A 85 -5.92 -7.16 -2.53
C SER A 85 -6.96 -6.87 -3.61
N VAL A 86 -8.22 -7.15 -3.30
CA VAL A 86 -9.38 -6.77 -4.11
C VAL A 86 -10.12 -5.63 -3.42
N TYR A 87 -10.24 -4.51 -4.08
CA TYR A 87 -11.03 -3.38 -3.61
C TYR A 87 -12.48 -3.50 -4.06
N TYR A 88 -13.39 -3.11 -3.18
CA TYR A 88 -14.82 -3.06 -3.44
C TYR A 88 -15.29 -1.62 -3.48
N ASP A 89 -16.10 -1.29 -4.48
CA ASP A 89 -16.72 0.03 -4.62
C ASP A 89 -18.10 -0.10 -5.25
N THR A 90 -18.88 0.96 -5.18
CA THR A 90 -20.17 1.02 -5.88
C THR A 90 -19.96 1.06 -7.40
N PRO A 91 -20.97 0.69 -8.20
CA PRO A 91 -20.92 0.84 -9.66
C PRO A 91 -20.50 2.24 -10.11
N ALA A 92 -20.90 3.29 -9.39
CA ALA A 92 -20.55 4.67 -9.65
C ALA A 92 -19.20 5.12 -9.05
N LEU A 93 -18.37 4.19 -8.52
CA LEU A 93 -17.06 4.49 -7.91
C LEU A 93 -17.12 5.53 -6.78
N ARG A 94 -18.08 5.39 -5.85
CA ARG A 94 -18.27 6.31 -4.72
C ARG A 94 -16.99 6.57 -3.95
N SER A 95 -16.26 5.51 -3.56
CA SER A 95 -15.01 5.65 -2.81
C SER A 95 -13.94 6.43 -3.59
N PHE A 96 -13.82 6.19 -4.90
CA PHE A 96 -12.93 6.98 -5.76
C PHE A 96 -13.32 8.45 -5.77
N HIS A 97 -14.58 8.76 -6.02
CA HIS A 97 -15.07 10.14 -6.10
C HIS A 97 -14.99 10.86 -4.75
N ASP A 98 -15.29 10.20 -3.64
CA ASP A 98 -15.15 10.77 -2.31
C ASP A 98 -13.69 11.12 -1.98
N HIS A 99 -12.73 10.26 -2.37
CA HIS A 99 -11.30 10.57 -2.24
C HIS A 99 -10.86 11.70 -3.16
N ARG A 100 -11.36 11.75 -4.40
CA ARG A 100 -11.09 12.85 -5.35
C ARG A 100 -11.54 14.20 -4.80
N GLN A 101 -12.74 14.24 -4.29
CA GLN A 101 -13.35 15.46 -3.74
C GLN A 101 -12.78 15.83 -2.35
N GLY A 102 -11.95 14.97 -1.75
CA GLY A 102 -11.43 15.19 -0.41
C GLY A 102 -12.51 15.12 0.68
N ARG A 103 -13.63 14.42 0.43
CA ARG A 103 -14.73 14.33 1.38
C ARG A 103 -14.23 13.84 2.74
N ARG A 104 -14.78 14.41 3.81
CA ARG A 104 -14.37 14.09 5.18
C ARG A 104 -14.70 12.64 5.55
N LEU A 105 -15.88 12.15 5.18
CA LEU A 105 -16.39 10.81 5.49
C LEU A 105 -16.06 9.79 4.39
N ARG A 106 -14.82 9.81 3.88
CA ARG A 106 -14.39 8.89 2.82
C ARG A 106 -13.76 7.63 3.39
N PHE A 107 -14.03 6.52 2.74
CA PHE A 107 -13.53 5.22 3.13
C PHE A 107 -13.12 4.38 1.92
N LYS A 108 -12.40 3.28 2.18
CA LYS A 108 -12.09 2.22 1.21
C LYS A 108 -12.36 0.88 1.85
N ILE A 109 -12.85 -0.05 1.04
CA ILE A 109 -13.14 -1.42 1.44
C ILE A 109 -12.27 -2.31 0.58
N ARG A 110 -11.66 -3.34 1.19
CA ARG A 110 -10.93 -4.35 0.45
C ARG A 110 -10.86 -5.67 1.20
N GLU A 111 -10.75 -6.74 0.44
CA GLU A 111 -10.14 -7.97 0.91
C GLU A 111 -8.64 -7.88 0.70
N ARG A 112 -7.89 -8.48 1.61
CA ARG A 112 -6.44 -8.64 1.49
C ARG A 112 -6.06 -10.07 1.77
N VAL A 113 -5.19 -10.62 0.93
CA VAL A 113 -4.55 -11.92 1.10
C VAL A 113 -3.05 -11.69 1.31
N TYR A 114 -2.50 -12.32 2.33
CA TYR A 114 -1.06 -12.44 2.57
C TYR A 114 -0.63 -13.75 1.91
N GLN A 115 0.17 -13.68 0.85
CA GLN A 115 0.38 -14.81 -0.04
C GLN A 115 1.16 -15.97 0.63
N GLU A 116 2.10 -15.66 1.51
CA GLU A 116 2.92 -16.66 2.20
C GLU A 116 2.13 -17.47 3.24
N SER A 117 1.23 -16.82 3.99
CA SER A 117 0.41 -17.49 5.02
C SER A 117 -0.96 -17.93 4.52
N GLY A 118 -1.42 -17.41 3.39
CA GLY A 118 -2.79 -17.58 2.94
C GLY A 118 -3.83 -16.84 3.80
N GLU A 119 -3.39 -16.09 4.81
CA GLU A 119 -4.29 -15.34 5.68
C GLU A 119 -5.06 -14.28 4.89
N ARG A 120 -6.38 -14.21 5.16
CA ARG A 120 -7.31 -13.30 4.48
C ARG A 120 -7.92 -12.32 5.47
N GLN A 121 -8.03 -11.05 5.09
CA GLN A 121 -8.60 -9.99 5.91
C GLN A 121 -9.58 -9.14 5.12
N PHE A 122 -10.79 -8.95 5.64
CA PHE A 122 -11.69 -7.89 5.20
C PHE A 122 -11.30 -6.59 5.91
N GLU A 123 -10.89 -5.58 5.16
CA GLU A 123 -10.36 -4.33 5.71
C GLU A 123 -11.21 -3.12 5.29
N ILE A 124 -11.53 -2.27 6.27
CA ILE A 124 -12.16 -0.96 6.05
C ILE A 124 -11.17 0.10 6.48
N LYS A 125 -10.80 0.99 5.56
CA LYS A 125 -9.89 2.11 5.82
C LYS A 125 -10.68 3.41 5.83
N LEU A 126 -10.79 4.04 6.99
CA LEU A 126 -11.51 5.30 7.21
C LEU A 126 -10.55 6.48 7.22
N LYS A 127 -11.04 7.66 6.85
CA LYS A 127 -10.32 8.91 7.05
C LYS A 127 -10.86 9.61 8.30
N GLY A 128 -10.04 9.73 9.33
CA GLY A 128 -10.39 10.35 10.59
C GLY A 128 -10.62 11.86 10.47
N ARG A 129 -11.19 12.45 11.53
CA ARG A 129 -11.56 13.88 11.57
C ARG A 129 -10.35 14.82 11.44
N ARG A 130 -9.18 14.41 11.94
CA ARG A 130 -7.92 15.18 11.90
C ARG A 130 -7.07 14.88 10.67
N GLY A 131 -7.61 14.13 9.69
CA GLY A 131 -6.87 13.72 8.50
C GLY A 131 -6.00 12.48 8.71
N ASP A 132 -6.07 11.87 9.86
CA ASP A 132 -5.49 10.58 10.21
C ASP A 132 -6.17 9.43 9.44
N THR A 133 -5.61 8.24 9.57
CA THR A 133 -6.15 7.02 8.98
C THR A 133 -6.47 6.03 10.09
N VAL A 134 -7.71 5.54 10.11
CA VAL A 134 -8.14 4.46 11.00
C VAL A 134 -8.46 3.23 10.17
N LYS A 135 -7.97 2.07 10.59
CA LYS A 135 -8.17 0.80 9.90
C LYS A 135 -8.88 -0.21 10.80
N HIS A 136 -10.00 -0.71 10.33
CA HIS A 136 -10.74 -1.82 10.93
C HIS A 136 -10.50 -3.08 10.11
N ARG A 137 -10.38 -4.23 10.77
CA ARG A 137 -10.11 -5.53 10.16
C ARG A 137 -11.04 -6.59 10.74
N ARG A 138 -11.49 -7.50 9.87
CA ARG A 138 -12.17 -8.74 10.21
C ARG A 138 -11.44 -9.88 9.50
N PRO A 139 -10.93 -10.91 10.21
CA PRO A 139 -10.40 -12.10 9.57
C PRO A 139 -11.47 -12.78 8.70
N LEU A 140 -11.03 -13.35 7.58
CA LEU A 140 -11.84 -14.23 6.73
C LEU A 140 -11.26 -15.64 6.85
N THR A 141 -12.07 -16.58 7.32
CA THR A 141 -11.65 -17.96 7.57
C THR A 141 -12.49 -18.93 6.72
N GLY A 142 -11.89 -20.03 6.30
CA GLY A 142 -12.59 -21.08 5.58
C GLY A 142 -13.34 -20.56 4.35
N ALA A 143 -14.65 -20.79 4.31
CA ALA A 143 -15.53 -20.40 3.21
C ALA A 143 -16.04 -18.94 3.28
N ASP A 144 -15.60 -18.12 4.27
CA ASP A 144 -16.02 -16.73 4.37
C ASP A 144 -15.76 -16.00 3.06
N ALA A 145 -16.75 -15.27 2.57
CA ALA A 145 -16.65 -14.44 1.39
C ALA A 145 -16.65 -12.95 1.75
N PRO A 146 -15.81 -12.13 1.10
CA PRO A 146 -15.94 -10.70 1.24
C PRO A 146 -17.31 -10.25 0.73
N LEU A 147 -18.04 -9.46 1.50
CA LEU A 147 -19.43 -9.05 1.25
C LEU A 147 -20.51 -10.09 1.58
N ASP A 148 -20.20 -11.20 2.25
CA ASP A 148 -21.19 -12.00 2.94
C ASP A 148 -21.92 -11.24 4.07
N ASP A 149 -22.96 -11.80 4.64
CA ASP A 149 -23.74 -11.13 5.68
C ASP A 149 -22.90 -10.69 6.90
N PRO A 150 -21.95 -11.49 7.43
CA PRO A 150 -21.05 -11.06 8.48
C PRO A 150 -20.15 -9.88 8.09
N CYS A 151 -19.62 -9.86 6.88
CA CYS A 151 -18.80 -8.74 6.39
C CYS A 151 -19.62 -7.48 6.13
N ARG A 152 -20.84 -7.62 5.62
CA ARG A 152 -21.79 -6.50 5.46
C ARG A 152 -22.22 -5.93 6.80
N ALA A 153 -22.53 -6.77 7.79
CA ALA A 153 -22.85 -6.33 9.14
C ALA A 153 -21.67 -5.58 9.79
N PHE A 154 -20.44 -6.09 9.65
CA PHE A 154 -19.23 -5.43 10.13
C PHE A 154 -19.00 -4.08 9.43
N LEU A 155 -19.20 -3.99 8.12
CA LEU A 155 -19.10 -2.73 7.37
C LEU A 155 -20.14 -1.72 7.84
N ALA A 156 -21.41 -2.14 7.97
CA ALA A 156 -22.51 -1.27 8.40
C ALA A 156 -22.28 -0.74 9.82
N ALA A 157 -21.89 -1.61 10.77
CA ALA A 157 -21.57 -1.21 12.13
C ALA A 157 -20.42 -0.20 12.16
N THR A 158 -19.32 -0.48 11.45
CA THR A 158 -18.14 0.39 11.38
C THR A 158 -18.47 1.77 10.80
N LEU A 159 -19.24 1.86 9.73
CA LEU A 159 -19.60 3.14 9.12
C LEU A 159 -20.61 3.93 9.95
N ARG A 160 -21.55 3.25 10.60
CA ARG A 160 -22.52 3.89 11.49
C ARG A 160 -21.83 4.46 12.72
N GLU A 161 -20.96 3.68 13.36
CA GLU A 161 -20.21 4.11 14.54
C GLU A 161 -19.27 5.26 14.26
N ALA A 162 -18.43 5.13 13.21
CA ALA A 162 -17.40 6.11 12.92
C ALA A 162 -17.92 7.38 12.24
N TYR A 163 -18.95 7.25 11.40
CA TYR A 163 -19.39 8.31 10.50
C TYR A 163 -20.87 8.68 10.62
N GLY A 164 -21.70 7.85 11.25
CA GLY A 164 -23.16 8.05 11.31
C GLY A 164 -23.83 7.89 9.96
N ILE A 165 -23.28 7.06 9.05
CA ILE A 165 -23.82 6.84 7.71
C ILE A 165 -24.15 5.37 7.47
N GLU A 166 -25.08 5.12 6.55
CA GLU A 166 -25.39 3.79 6.08
C GLU A 166 -24.33 3.27 5.08
N ALA A 167 -24.09 1.96 5.15
CA ALA A 167 -23.19 1.29 4.21
C ALA A 167 -23.82 1.25 2.80
N PRO A 168 -22.99 1.34 1.73
CA PRO A 168 -23.50 1.16 0.39
C PRO A 168 -24.05 -0.26 0.18
N GLU A 169 -25.25 -0.40 -0.37
CA GLU A 169 -25.86 -1.69 -0.68
C GLU A 169 -25.16 -2.39 -1.86
N ALA A 170 -24.98 -1.65 -2.95
CA ALA A 170 -24.39 -2.18 -4.18
C ALA A 170 -22.87 -2.03 -4.15
N LEU A 171 -22.17 -3.04 -3.64
CA LEU A 171 -20.71 -3.16 -3.69
C LEU A 171 -20.30 -4.29 -4.64
N THR A 172 -19.32 -4.02 -5.50
CA THR A 172 -18.78 -5.01 -6.44
C THR A 172 -17.26 -4.96 -6.42
N PRO A 173 -16.55 -6.08 -6.76
CA PRO A 173 -15.13 -6.04 -7.01
C PRO A 173 -14.82 -4.99 -8.07
N SER A 174 -13.86 -4.12 -7.80
CA SER A 174 -13.57 -2.97 -8.65
C SER A 174 -12.13 -2.94 -9.16
N LEU A 175 -11.16 -3.13 -8.28
CA LEU A 175 -9.73 -3.12 -8.61
C LEU A 175 -9.01 -4.20 -7.83
N SER A 176 -8.13 -4.98 -8.47
CA SER A 176 -7.14 -5.78 -7.75
C SER A 176 -5.77 -5.13 -7.76
N THR A 177 -4.96 -5.45 -6.76
CA THR A 177 -3.56 -5.02 -6.68
C THR A 177 -2.70 -6.14 -6.15
N ASP A 178 -1.59 -6.40 -6.83
CA ASP A 178 -0.56 -7.37 -6.47
C ASP A 178 0.76 -6.65 -6.31
N TYR A 179 1.53 -6.97 -5.26
CA TYR A 179 2.85 -6.39 -5.03
C TYR A 179 3.61 -7.16 -3.95
N ARG A 180 4.93 -7.00 -3.93
CA ARG A 180 5.77 -7.47 -2.82
C ARG A 180 6.05 -6.31 -1.86
N ARG A 181 6.11 -6.60 -0.56
CA ARG A 181 6.32 -5.61 0.50
C ARG A 181 7.36 -6.06 1.49
N ALA A 182 8.33 -5.20 1.77
CA ALA A 182 9.11 -5.23 3.00
C ALA A 182 8.60 -4.15 3.97
N THR A 183 8.69 -4.43 5.28
CA THR A 183 8.30 -3.50 6.34
C THR A 183 9.50 -3.28 7.26
N PHE A 184 9.87 -2.02 7.46
CA PHE A 184 10.96 -1.62 8.35
C PHE A 184 10.40 -0.81 9.50
N VAL A 185 10.96 -1.02 10.70
CA VAL A 185 10.46 -0.43 11.94
C VAL A 185 11.61 0.10 12.78
N ALA A 186 11.44 1.31 13.30
CA ALA A 186 12.17 1.89 14.41
C ALA A 186 11.17 2.49 15.41
N ASP A 187 11.62 2.98 16.56
CA ASP A 187 10.71 3.53 17.57
C ASP A 187 9.83 4.64 17.00
N GLY A 188 8.51 4.44 17.10
CA GLY A 188 7.49 5.40 16.64
C GLY A 188 7.39 5.57 15.12
N GLU A 189 8.20 4.84 14.33
CA GLU A 189 8.20 4.92 12.88
C GLU A 189 8.04 3.54 12.24
N ARG A 190 7.20 3.48 11.22
CA ARG A 190 7.07 2.32 10.35
C ARG A 190 7.11 2.72 8.89
N VAL A 191 7.96 2.06 8.14
CA VAL A 191 8.13 2.28 6.70
C VAL A 191 7.75 1.00 5.96
N THR A 192 6.86 1.11 4.98
CA THR A 192 6.54 0.00 4.08
C THR A 192 7.03 0.31 2.69
N CYS A 193 7.71 -0.63 2.07
CA CYS A 193 8.37 -0.51 0.78
C CYS A 193 7.77 -1.55 -0.16
N ASP A 194 7.04 -1.09 -1.18
CA ASP A 194 6.33 -1.94 -2.13
C ASP A 194 7.01 -1.88 -3.49
N ALA A 195 7.20 -3.04 -4.12
CA ALA A 195 7.74 -3.18 -5.45
C ALA A 195 6.88 -4.11 -6.31
N GLY A 196 6.99 -3.98 -7.64
CA GLY A 196 6.28 -4.83 -8.59
C GLY A 196 4.76 -4.65 -8.55
N LEU A 197 4.27 -3.43 -8.26
CA LEU A 197 2.84 -3.16 -8.17
C LEU A 197 2.17 -3.37 -9.53
N LEU A 198 1.28 -4.37 -9.59
CA LEU A 198 0.35 -4.62 -10.69
C LEU A 198 -1.06 -4.27 -10.24
N CYS A 199 -1.80 -3.54 -11.06
CA CYS A 199 -3.18 -3.18 -10.79
C CYS A 199 -4.08 -3.60 -11.96
N THR A 200 -5.22 -4.24 -11.65
CA THR A 200 -6.20 -4.67 -12.66
C THR A 200 -7.57 -4.08 -12.36
N ASP A 201 -8.14 -3.38 -13.30
CA ASP A 201 -9.54 -2.98 -13.26
C ASP A 201 -10.42 -4.21 -13.54
N LEU A 202 -11.08 -4.72 -12.52
CA LEU A 202 -11.85 -5.96 -12.59
C LEU A 202 -13.13 -5.85 -13.43
N ARG A 203 -13.52 -4.63 -13.80
CA ARG A 203 -14.68 -4.40 -14.67
C ARG A 203 -14.33 -4.43 -16.15
N THR A 204 -13.09 -4.08 -16.50
CA THR A 204 -12.65 -3.96 -17.90
C THR A 204 -11.55 -4.96 -18.27
N GLY A 205 -10.94 -5.62 -17.28
CA GLY A 205 -9.79 -6.49 -17.46
C GLY A 205 -8.47 -5.72 -17.77
N ARG A 206 -8.49 -4.39 -17.88
CA ARG A 206 -7.29 -3.60 -18.17
C ARG A 206 -6.34 -3.63 -16.98
N THR A 207 -5.04 -3.67 -17.29
CA THR A 207 -3.97 -3.72 -16.28
C THR A 207 -3.00 -2.55 -16.46
N VAL A 208 -2.39 -2.13 -15.36
CA VAL A 208 -1.21 -1.24 -15.35
C VAL A 208 -0.17 -1.80 -14.38
N ARG A 209 1.09 -1.71 -14.77
CA ARG A 209 2.24 -2.11 -13.94
C ARG A 209 3.04 -0.88 -13.57
N CYS A 210 3.43 -0.80 -12.29
CA CYS A 210 4.34 0.24 -11.83
C CYS A 210 5.70 0.07 -12.51
N ASP A 211 6.34 1.20 -12.80
CA ASP A 211 7.71 1.23 -13.31
C ASP A 211 8.64 0.36 -12.44
N ASP A 212 9.37 -0.53 -13.10
CA ASP A 212 10.23 -1.53 -12.47
C ASP A 212 11.45 -0.92 -11.74
N GLY A 213 11.75 0.35 -11.97
CA GLY A 213 12.76 1.13 -11.26
C GLY A 213 12.23 1.91 -10.05
N LEU A 214 10.93 1.84 -9.73
CA LEU A 214 10.32 2.61 -8.65
C LEU A 214 9.86 1.74 -7.48
N VAL A 215 10.30 2.11 -6.26
CA VAL A 215 9.77 1.60 -4.99
C VAL A 215 8.70 2.57 -4.49
N LEU A 216 7.51 2.06 -4.17
CA LEU A 216 6.49 2.84 -3.48
C LEU A 216 6.75 2.76 -1.97
N VAL A 217 7.31 3.82 -1.41
CA VAL A 217 7.60 3.95 0.03
C VAL A 217 6.44 4.66 0.71
N GLU A 218 5.97 4.11 1.83
CA GLU A 218 4.96 4.75 2.68
C GLU A 218 5.48 4.83 4.12
N THR A 219 5.72 6.07 4.59
CA THR A 219 6.09 6.35 5.98
C THR A 219 4.86 6.50 6.84
N LYS A 220 4.93 6.03 8.08
CA LYS A 220 3.85 6.04 9.05
C LYS A 220 4.34 6.53 10.40
N SER A 221 3.71 7.59 10.92
CA SER A 221 4.06 8.18 12.21
C SER A 221 2.83 8.74 12.93
N ALA A 222 3.00 9.12 14.18
CA ALA A 222 1.96 9.80 14.96
C ALA A 222 1.64 11.23 14.48
N GLY A 223 2.36 11.76 13.47
CA GLY A 223 2.09 13.07 12.87
C GLY A 223 3.31 13.91 12.51
N HIS A 224 4.47 13.66 13.14
CA HIS A 224 5.73 14.33 12.81
C HIS A 224 6.32 13.81 11.48
N LEU A 225 7.26 14.56 10.93
CA LEU A 225 8.11 14.08 9.85
C LEU A 225 9.05 13.00 10.40
N THR A 226 9.10 11.88 9.73
CA THR A 226 9.99 10.78 10.11
C THR A 226 11.41 11.06 9.60
N GLU A 227 12.41 10.35 10.15
CA GLU A 227 13.76 10.41 9.60
C GLU A 227 13.79 9.95 8.14
N THR A 228 13.00 8.94 7.81
CA THR A 228 12.83 8.49 6.41
C THR A 228 12.31 9.63 5.52
N ASP A 229 11.34 10.42 5.99
CA ASP A 229 10.83 11.58 5.25
C ASP A 229 11.94 12.63 4.99
N LEU A 230 12.76 12.90 6.01
CA LEU A 230 13.88 13.84 5.91
C LEU A 230 14.93 13.35 4.92
N LEU A 231 15.38 12.10 5.05
CA LEU A 231 16.37 11.53 4.12
C LEU A 231 15.86 11.50 2.68
N LEU A 232 14.59 11.15 2.45
CA LEU A 232 14.00 11.21 1.12
C LEU A 232 14.00 12.65 0.57
N ASN A 233 13.67 13.64 1.41
CA ASN A 233 13.72 15.05 1.03
C ASN A 233 15.12 15.51 0.67
N ASP A 234 16.15 15.09 1.41
CA ASP A 234 17.57 15.41 1.16
C ASP A 234 18.03 14.84 -0.21
N HIS A 235 17.46 13.70 -0.60
CA HIS A 235 17.67 13.12 -1.93
C HIS A 235 16.74 13.68 -3.02
N GLY A 236 16.01 14.79 -2.75
CA GLY A 236 15.12 15.44 -3.71
C GLY A 236 13.80 14.70 -3.97
N VAL A 237 13.49 13.64 -3.22
CA VAL A 237 12.24 12.90 -3.34
C VAL A 237 11.18 13.53 -2.46
N ARG A 238 10.12 14.04 -3.07
CA ARG A 238 9.02 14.72 -2.38
C ARG A 238 7.80 13.80 -2.21
N PRO A 239 6.96 14.01 -1.18
CA PRO A 239 5.73 13.26 -1.01
C PRO A 239 4.86 13.33 -2.27
N ALA A 240 4.33 12.19 -2.67
CA ALA A 240 3.41 12.07 -3.78
C ALA A 240 1.96 11.95 -3.28
N VAL A 241 1.04 12.64 -3.93
CA VAL A 241 -0.39 12.39 -3.72
C VAL A 241 -0.73 11.10 -4.45
N PHE A 242 -0.51 9.97 -3.79
CA PHE A 242 -0.69 8.65 -4.38
C PHE A 242 -1.34 7.69 -3.40
N THR A 243 -2.26 6.88 -3.88
CA THR A 243 -2.74 5.66 -3.22
C THR A 243 -2.93 4.61 -4.31
N LYS A 244 -2.63 3.34 -4.02
CA LYS A 244 -2.75 2.27 -5.02
C LYS A 244 -4.09 2.31 -5.76
N TYR A 245 -5.20 2.41 -5.01
CA TYR A 245 -6.55 2.46 -5.57
C TYR A 245 -6.80 3.65 -6.51
N CYS A 246 -6.55 4.88 -6.03
CA CYS A 246 -6.86 6.07 -6.81
C CYS A 246 -5.83 6.34 -7.91
N GLY A 247 -4.54 6.04 -7.66
CA GLY A 247 -3.48 6.15 -8.64
C GLY A 247 -3.65 5.18 -9.81
N ALA A 248 -4.04 3.93 -9.51
CA ALA A 248 -4.33 2.95 -10.54
C ALA A 248 -5.53 3.36 -11.40
N TYR A 249 -6.63 3.83 -10.81
CA TYR A 249 -7.77 4.30 -11.60
C TYR A 249 -7.46 5.54 -12.44
N ALA A 250 -6.57 6.42 -11.95
CA ALA A 250 -6.12 7.57 -12.74
C ALA A 250 -5.36 7.16 -14.02
N ALA A 251 -4.66 6.03 -13.98
CA ALA A 251 -3.95 5.45 -15.14
C ALA A 251 -4.87 4.58 -16.00
N LEU A 252 -5.67 3.69 -15.38
CA LEU A 252 -6.53 2.72 -16.07
C LEU A 252 -7.72 3.36 -16.78
N ARG A 253 -8.22 4.48 -16.25
CA ARG A 253 -9.42 5.20 -16.77
C ARG A 253 -9.12 6.69 -16.99
N PRO A 254 -8.44 7.07 -18.09
CA PRO A 254 -8.06 8.47 -18.35
C PRO A 254 -9.24 9.45 -18.39
N ALA A 255 -10.44 8.97 -18.73
CA ALA A 255 -11.65 9.76 -18.74
C ALA A 255 -12.16 10.13 -17.33
N LEU A 256 -11.71 9.44 -16.26
CA LEU A 256 -12.07 9.81 -14.90
C LEU A 256 -11.40 11.14 -14.50
N PRO A 257 -12.13 12.01 -13.80
CA PRO A 257 -11.56 13.26 -13.28
C PRO A 257 -10.59 12.94 -12.12
N ALA A 258 -9.30 12.77 -12.45
CA ALA A 258 -8.25 12.28 -11.54
C ALA A 258 -7.08 13.27 -11.35
N ASN A 259 -7.27 14.57 -11.59
CA ASN A 259 -6.20 15.57 -11.69
C ASN A 259 -5.20 15.52 -10.52
N ARG A 260 -5.68 15.37 -9.27
CA ARG A 260 -4.80 15.35 -8.10
C ARG A 260 -3.81 14.16 -8.07
N TRP A 261 -4.11 13.06 -8.77
CA TRP A 261 -3.25 11.88 -8.84
C TRP A 261 -2.52 11.75 -10.16
N ARG A 262 -2.90 12.49 -11.19
CA ARG A 262 -2.43 12.31 -12.58
C ARG A 262 -0.91 12.34 -12.67
N ARG A 263 -0.25 13.35 -12.07
CA ARG A 263 1.22 13.45 -12.07
C ARG A 263 1.90 12.23 -11.45
N ALA A 264 1.40 11.77 -10.30
CA ALA A 264 1.96 10.60 -9.62
C ALA A 264 1.64 9.30 -10.37
N ALA A 265 0.43 9.19 -10.96
CA ALA A 265 0.03 8.05 -11.78
C ALA A 265 0.87 7.93 -13.05
N HIS A 266 1.13 9.03 -13.78
CA HIS A 266 2.04 9.02 -14.94
C HIS A 266 3.46 8.57 -14.58
N ARG A 267 3.97 9.01 -13.42
CA ARG A 267 5.29 8.59 -12.95
C ARG A 267 5.30 7.11 -12.54
N ALA A 268 4.24 6.65 -11.87
CA ALA A 268 4.16 5.27 -11.40
C ALA A 268 3.85 4.27 -12.52
N PHE A 269 3.07 4.66 -13.52
CA PHE A 269 2.56 3.79 -14.58
C PHE A 269 2.79 4.42 -15.96
N PRO A 270 4.06 4.49 -16.43
CA PRO A 270 4.40 5.17 -17.68
C PRO A 270 3.68 4.56 -18.88
N ASP A 271 3.54 3.24 -18.93
CA ASP A 271 2.89 2.50 -20.04
C ASP A 271 1.36 2.51 -19.98
N GLY A 272 0.78 2.85 -18.83
CA GLY A 272 -0.67 2.85 -18.61
C GLY A 272 -1.33 4.19 -18.87
N ALA A 273 -0.53 5.24 -19.00
CA ALA A 273 -1.01 6.56 -19.39
C ALA A 273 -1.20 6.58 -20.90
N GLY A 274 -2.19 5.84 -21.40
CA GLY A 274 -2.51 5.81 -22.83
C GLY A 274 -2.44 7.21 -23.42
N HIS A 275 -1.62 7.37 -24.46
CA HIS A 275 -1.68 8.53 -25.30
C HIS A 275 -3.11 8.67 -25.81
N PRO A 276 -3.67 9.91 -25.83
CA PRO A 276 -5.00 10.19 -26.37
C PRO A 276 -5.12 9.73 -27.82
#